data_8543d113ab0dd6a3aea1be108127e23a
#
_entry.id   8543d113ab0dd6a3aea1be108127e23a
#
_cell.length_a   1.000
_cell.length_b   1.000
_cell.length_c   1.000
_cell.angle_alpha   90.00
_cell.angle_beta   90.00
_cell.angle_gamma   90.00
#
_symmetry.space_group_name_H-M   'P 1'
#
loop_
_entity.id
_entity.type
_entity.pdbx_description
1 polymer ?
#
loop_
_entity_poly.entity_id
_entity_poly.type
_entity_poly.pdbx_seq_one_letter_code
_entity_poly.pdbx_strand_id
1 'polypeptide(L)'
;MTTKQLANIHKALSNENRLEIFHSILESEEKSFDSCPCLVSAIMDKLCIGAPTISHHLKELVNAGLIETMKDGKYLVAKVNYETVNALREELHVK
;
A
#
# COMPACT_ATOMS: atom_id res chain seq x y z
N MET A 1 3.39 -12.32 -13.96
CA MET A 1 3.47 -10.84 -13.95
C MET A 1 4.28 -10.38 -15.15
N THR A 2 3.79 -9.38 -15.86
CA THR A 2 4.51 -8.86 -17.03
C THR A 2 5.64 -7.93 -16.60
N THR A 3 6.61 -7.73 -17.49
CA THR A 3 7.71 -6.78 -17.23
C THR A 3 7.17 -5.38 -16.97
N LYS A 4 6.14 -4.98 -17.72
CA LYS A 4 5.53 -3.66 -17.53
C LYS A 4 4.90 -3.52 -16.16
N GLN A 5 4.18 -4.53 -15.70
CA GLN A 5 3.57 -4.53 -14.36
C GLN A 5 4.65 -4.45 -13.28
N LEU A 6 5.69 -5.25 -13.42
CA LEU A 6 6.80 -5.26 -12.48
C LEU A 6 7.51 -3.89 -12.44
N ALA A 7 7.76 -3.29 -13.59
CA ALA A 7 8.37 -1.97 -13.67
C ALA A 7 7.49 -0.91 -13.01
N ASN A 8 6.18 -0.98 -13.20
CA ASN A 8 5.26 -0.04 -12.56
C ASN A 8 5.26 -0.17 -11.04
N ILE A 9 5.37 -1.39 -10.53
CA ILE A 9 5.45 -1.65 -9.09
C ILE A 9 6.72 -1.02 -8.52
N HIS A 10 7.87 -1.26 -9.16
CA HIS A 10 9.13 -0.69 -8.70
C HIS A 10 9.11 0.83 -8.75
N LYS A 11 8.51 1.39 -9.79
CA LYS A 11 8.36 2.84 -9.91
C LYS A 11 7.51 3.41 -8.77
N ALA A 12 6.41 2.74 -8.44
CA ALA A 12 5.54 3.16 -7.35
C ALA A 12 6.30 3.13 -6.01
N LEU A 13 7.13 2.13 -5.79
CA LEU A 13 7.87 1.96 -4.54
C LEU A 13 9.21 2.72 -4.49
N SER A 14 9.57 3.44 -5.54
CA SER A 14 10.84 4.18 -5.59
C SER A 14 10.79 5.51 -4.83
N ASN A 15 9.62 5.96 -4.42
CA ASN A 15 9.45 7.16 -3.62
C ASN A 15 9.49 6.78 -2.14
N GLU A 16 10.39 7.40 -1.37
CA GLU A 16 10.56 7.07 0.04
C GLU A 16 9.27 7.19 0.85
N ASN A 17 8.54 8.27 0.66
CA ASN A 17 7.30 8.50 1.41
C ASN A 17 6.25 7.45 1.05
N ARG A 18 6.15 7.14 -0.23
CA ARG A 18 5.21 6.14 -0.71
C ARG A 18 5.55 4.74 -0.17
N LEU A 19 6.83 4.42 -0.13
CA LEU A 19 7.30 3.16 0.43
C LEU A 19 6.96 3.06 1.92
N GLU A 20 7.15 4.14 2.68
CA GLU A 20 6.78 4.17 4.10
C GLU A 20 5.28 3.97 4.31
N ILE A 21 4.46 4.59 3.47
CA ILE A 21 3.01 4.40 3.51
C ILE A 21 2.66 2.93 3.27
N PHE A 22 3.26 2.35 2.25
CA PHE A 22 3.01 0.95 1.92
C PHE A 22 3.43 0.02 3.07
N HIS A 23 4.60 0.24 3.66
CA HIS A 23 5.07 -0.53 4.81
C HIS A 23 4.13 -0.39 6.01
N SER A 24 3.59 0.80 6.22
CA SER A 24 2.63 1.02 7.31
C SER A 24 1.35 0.22 7.12
N ILE A 25 0.89 0.13 5.87
CA ILE A 25 -0.29 -0.67 5.54
C ILE A 25 0.00 -2.16 5.78
N LEU A 26 1.17 -2.64 5.34
CA LEU A 26 1.58 -4.02 5.56
C LEU A 26 1.64 -4.36 7.05
N GLU A 27 2.27 -3.50 7.85
CA GLU A 27 2.37 -3.71 9.30
C GLU A 27 1.00 -3.78 9.96
N SER A 28 0.09 -2.90 9.57
CA SER A 28 -1.25 -2.87 10.13
C SER A 28 -1.97 -4.19 9.91
N GLU A 29 -1.85 -4.76 8.73
CA GLU A 29 -2.51 -6.04 8.43
C GLU A 29 -1.87 -7.20 9.16
N GLU A 30 -0.54 -7.21 9.29
CA GLU A 30 0.16 -8.28 10.00
C GLU A 30 -0.16 -8.30 11.48
N LYS A 31 -0.40 -7.14 12.09
CA LYS A 31 -0.69 -7.04 13.52
C LYS A 31 -2.17 -7.15 13.84
N SER A 32 -3.03 -7.15 12.84
CA SER A 32 -4.47 -7.12 13.03
C SER A 32 -5.05 -8.53 13.08
N PHE A 33 -5.13 -9.09 14.27
CA PHE A 33 -5.77 -10.39 14.46
C PHE A 33 -7.29 -10.31 14.36
N ASP A 34 -7.86 -9.13 14.55
CA ASP A 34 -9.31 -8.92 14.65
C ASP A 34 -9.86 -8.07 13.51
N SER A 35 -9.33 -8.22 12.33
CA SER A 35 -9.82 -7.51 11.14
C SER A 35 -10.07 -6.01 11.38
N CYS A 36 -9.26 -5.38 12.22
CA CYS A 36 -9.27 -3.93 12.35
C CYS A 36 -8.73 -3.35 11.05
N PRO A 37 -9.54 -2.62 10.29
CA PRO A 37 -9.06 -2.08 9.02
C PRO A 37 -7.96 -1.06 9.24
N CYS A 38 -7.02 -1.00 8.30
CA CYS A 38 -5.98 0.01 8.33
C CYS A 38 -6.58 1.36 7.95
N LEU A 39 -6.78 2.23 8.94
CA LEU A 39 -7.33 3.56 8.69
C LEU A 39 -6.27 4.46 8.10
N VAL A 40 -6.60 5.08 6.97
CA VAL A 40 -5.70 6.02 6.31
C VAL A 40 -5.38 7.21 7.21
N SER A 41 -6.35 7.65 8.01
CA SER A 41 -6.12 8.77 8.95
C SER A 41 -5.02 8.44 9.97
N ALA A 42 -4.94 7.19 10.42
CA ALA A 42 -3.89 6.77 11.36
C ALA A 42 -2.50 6.85 10.72
N ILE A 43 -2.40 6.49 9.44
CA ILE A 43 -1.13 6.60 8.70
C ILE A 43 -0.73 8.06 8.54
N MET A 44 -1.68 8.93 8.22
CA MET A 44 -1.43 10.37 8.10
C MET A 44 -0.86 10.94 9.38
N ASP A 45 -1.43 10.57 10.52
CA ASP A 45 -0.97 11.03 11.82
C ASP A 45 0.42 10.50 12.14
N LYS A 46 0.64 9.21 11.94
CA LYS A 46 1.92 8.56 12.22
C LYS A 46 3.06 9.13 11.39
N LEU A 47 2.82 9.39 10.12
CA LEU A 47 3.86 9.85 9.19
C LEU A 47 3.85 11.36 8.98
N CYS A 48 2.94 12.07 9.64
CA CYS A 48 2.80 13.53 9.52
C CYS A 48 2.59 13.98 8.07
N ILE A 49 1.72 13.30 7.36
CA ILE A 49 1.43 13.57 5.95
C ILE A 49 0.05 14.21 5.82
N GLY A 50 -0.04 15.29 5.04
CA GLY A 50 -1.32 15.94 4.77
C GLY A 50 -2.20 15.20 3.80
N ALA A 51 -3.50 15.48 3.81
CA ALA A 51 -4.49 14.77 3.01
C ALA A 51 -4.23 14.79 1.50
N PRO A 52 -3.89 15.92 0.87
CA PRO A 52 -3.62 15.91 -0.58
C PRO A 52 -2.45 15.01 -0.95
N THR A 53 -1.41 15.03 -0.14
CA THR A 53 -0.20 14.25 -0.39
C THR A 53 -0.46 12.75 -0.24
N ILE A 54 -1.16 12.35 0.82
CA ILE A 54 -1.43 10.93 1.03
C ILE A 54 -2.37 10.39 -0.04
N SER A 55 -3.37 11.19 -0.46
CA SER A 55 -4.28 10.78 -1.53
C SER A 55 -3.53 10.48 -2.82
N HIS A 56 -2.55 11.32 -3.16
CA HIS A 56 -1.74 11.12 -4.35
C HIS A 56 -0.93 9.81 -4.26
N HIS A 57 -0.30 9.59 -3.12
CA HIS A 57 0.50 8.37 -2.91
C HIS A 57 -0.35 7.10 -2.92
N LEU A 58 -1.52 7.14 -2.29
CA LEU A 58 -2.43 6.00 -2.29
C LEU A 58 -2.90 5.67 -3.70
N LYS A 59 -3.21 6.71 -4.50
CA LYS A 59 -3.63 6.50 -5.88
C LYS A 59 -2.55 5.80 -6.69
N GLU A 60 -1.29 6.19 -6.51
CA GLU A 60 -0.17 5.56 -7.20
C GLU A 60 -0.01 4.10 -6.79
N LEU A 61 -0.18 3.80 -5.50
CA LEU A 61 -0.12 2.42 -5.01
C LEU A 61 -1.27 1.57 -5.54
N VAL A 62 -2.47 2.14 -5.62
CA VAL A 62 -3.63 1.45 -6.20
C VAL A 62 -3.40 1.18 -7.69
N ASN A 63 -2.89 2.16 -8.42
CA ASN A 63 -2.64 2.01 -9.85
C ASN A 63 -1.58 0.94 -10.14
N ALA A 64 -0.63 0.76 -9.23
CA ALA A 64 0.38 -0.29 -9.35
C ALA A 64 -0.16 -1.67 -8.93
N GLY A 65 -1.37 -1.72 -8.39
CA GLY A 65 -1.98 -2.98 -7.96
C GLY A 65 -1.51 -3.48 -6.60
N LEU A 66 -0.80 -2.65 -5.84
CA LEU A 66 -0.23 -3.06 -4.54
C LEU A 66 -1.23 -3.01 -3.40
N ILE A 67 -2.19 -2.11 -3.46
CA ILE A 67 -3.21 -1.95 -2.43
C ILE A 67 -4.57 -1.72 -3.06
N GLU A 68 -5.59 -1.86 -2.23
CA GLU A 68 -6.96 -1.47 -2.55
C GLU A 68 -7.40 -0.50 -1.48
N THR A 69 -8.26 0.45 -1.84
CA THR A 69 -8.85 1.36 -0.87
C THR A 69 -10.36 1.26 -0.94
N MET A 70 -11.01 1.46 0.20
CA MET A 70 -12.46 1.43 0.26
C MET A 70 -12.94 2.35 1.38
N LYS A 71 -14.19 2.79 1.28
CA LYS A 71 -14.78 3.59 2.34
C LYS A 71 -15.59 2.70 3.27
N ASP A 72 -15.37 2.87 4.57
CA ASP A 72 -16.15 2.21 5.61
C ASP A 72 -16.81 3.32 6.41
N GLY A 73 -18.04 3.67 6.06
CA GLY A 73 -18.71 4.84 6.60
C GLY A 73 -17.99 6.11 6.16
N LYS A 74 -17.56 6.92 7.12
CA LYS A 74 -16.81 8.15 6.86
C LYS A 74 -15.30 7.94 6.79
N TYR A 75 -14.83 6.71 7.03
CA TYR A 75 -13.41 6.40 7.07
C TYR A 75 -12.94 5.80 5.76
N LEU A 76 -11.74 6.20 5.35
CA LEU A 76 -11.06 5.57 4.22
C LEU A 76 -10.11 4.50 4.80
N VAL A 77 -10.21 3.30 4.28
CA VAL A 77 -9.36 2.18 4.71
C VAL A 77 -8.53 1.68 3.55
N ALA A 78 -7.33 1.19 3.85
CA ALA A 78 -6.43 0.64 2.88
C ALA A 78 -6.15 -0.83 3.19
N LYS A 79 -6.01 -1.63 2.15
CA LYS A 79 -5.79 -3.06 2.27
C LYS A 79 -4.75 -3.52 1.27
N VAL A 80 -3.85 -4.40 1.69
CA VAL A 80 -2.82 -4.94 0.80
C VAL A 80 -3.44 -5.90 -0.21
N ASN A 81 -3.02 -5.80 -1.46
CA ASN A 81 -3.35 -6.79 -2.46
C ASN A 81 -2.29 -7.89 -2.41
N TYR A 82 -2.56 -8.93 -1.63
CA TYR A 82 -1.60 -10.01 -1.41
C TYR A 82 -1.29 -10.81 -2.66
N GLU A 83 -2.20 -10.87 -3.61
CA GLU A 83 -1.94 -11.55 -4.88
C GLU A 83 -0.77 -10.87 -5.60
N THR A 84 -0.79 -9.54 -5.68
CA THR A 84 0.30 -8.78 -6.30
C THR A 84 1.58 -8.88 -5.49
N VAL A 85 1.49 -8.77 -4.17
CA VAL A 85 2.67 -8.82 -3.29
C VAL A 85 3.34 -10.19 -3.38
N ASN A 86 2.56 -11.26 -3.39
CA ASN A 86 3.11 -12.60 -3.51
C ASN A 86 3.74 -12.82 -4.88
N ALA A 87 3.13 -12.31 -5.95
CA ALA A 87 3.71 -12.38 -7.29
C ALA A 87 5.04 -11.63 -7.37
N LEU A 88 5.12 -10.46 -6.71
CA LEU A 88 6.35 -9.68 -6.65
C LEU A 88 7.44 -10.45 -5.90
N ARG A 89 7.08 -11.09 -4.80
CA ARG A 89 8.02 -11.89 -4.02
C ARG A 89 8.63 -13.00 -4.88
N GLU A 90 7.81 -13.66 -5.69
CA GLU A 90 8.28 -14.72 -6.59
C GLU A 90 9.24 -14.16 -7.65
N GLU A 91 8.95 -12.96 -8.18
CA GLU A 91 9.81 -12.34 -9.18
C GLU A 91 11.18 -11.96 -8.62
N LEU A 92 11.24 -11.69 -7.33
CA LEU A 92 12.49 -11.30 -6.65
C LEU A 92 13.21 -12.48 -6.00
N HIS A 93 12.67 -13.68 -6.16
CA HIS A 93 13.26 -14.87 -5.57
C HIS A 93 14.56 -15.23 -6.28
N VAL A 94 15.63 -15.27 -5.52
CA VAL A 94 16.96 -15.63 -6.03
C VAL A 94 17.30 -17.03 -5.55
N LYS A 95 17.58 -17.90 -6.51
CA LYS A 95 17.94 -19.27 -6.20
C LYS A 95 19.44 -19.40 -5.92
#